data_0ecbd1f4250c047fa38158cdad77b67f
#
_entry.id   0ecbd1f4250c047fa38158cdad77b67f
#
_cell.length_a   1.000
_cell.length_b   1.000
_cell.length_c   1.000
_cell.angle_alpha   90.00
_cell.angle_beta   90.00
_cell.angle_gamma   90.00
#
_symmetry.space_group_name_H-M   'P 1'
#
loop_
_entity.id
_entity.type
_entity.pdbx_description
1 polymer ?
#
loop_
_entity_poly.entity_id
_entity_poly.type
_entity_poly.pdbx_seq_one_letter_code
_entity_poly.pdbx_strand_id
1 'polypeptide(L)'
;MANVPDDLHYSKDHEWVRVEGDTAVIGITDHAQEQLGDVVYVELPKVGESFPAHESFGSVESVKAVSEIFTPISGAITEVNESLNDEPEKVNKDPYGEGWMIKMKMNAPGEVDSLLTAAEYEDFTKAEE
;
A
#
# COMPACT_ATOMS: atom_id res chain seq x y z
N MET A 1 17.77 5.44 -5.33
CA MET A 1 16.59 5.13 -6.14
C MET A 1 15.66 4.20 -5.39
N ALA A 2 14.37 4.41 -5.57
CA ALA A 2 13.38 3.57 -4.92
C ALA A 2 13.39 2.16 -5.49
N ASN A 3 13.17 1.18 -4.62
CA ASN A 3 13.07 -0.21 -5.01
C ASN A 3 11.66 -0.49 -5.55
N VAL A 4 11.57 -1.21 -6.68
CA VAL A 4 10.29 -1.56 -7.31
C VAL A 4 10.32 -3.06 -7.65
N PRO A 5 9.86 -3.91 -6.71
CA PRO A 5 9.84 -5.36 -6.96
C PRO A 5 9.02 -5.74 -8.19
N ASP A 6 9.53 -6.69 -8.97
CA ASP A 6 8.91 -7.10 -10.24
C ASP A 6 7.65 -7.94 -10.07
N ASP A 7 7.46 -8.55 -8.92
CA ASP A 7 6.37 -9.49 -8.68
C ASP A 7 5.12 -8.87 -8.06
N LEU A 8 5.07 -7.54 -7.98
CA LEU A 8 3.95 -6.82 -7.40
C LEU A 8 3.21 -6.03 -8.46
N HIS A 9 2.03 -5.54 -8.08
CA HIS A 9 1.26 -4.59 -8.89
C HIS A 9 1.23 -3.26 -8.17
N TYR A 10 1.04 -2.17 -8.91
CA TYR A 10 1.17 -0.82 -8.36
C TYR A 10 0.03 0.08 -8.79
N SER A 11 -0.32 1.04 -7.92
CA SER A 11 -1.29 2.07 -8.26
C SER A 11 -0.57 3.40 -8.53
N LYS A 12 -1.28 4.33 -9.17
CA LYS A 12 -0.75 5.68 -9.40
C LYS A 12 -0.69 6.49 -8.10
N ASP A 13 -1.33 6.01 -7.05
CA ASP A 13 -1.28 6.63 -5.73
C ASP A 13 -0.14 6.09 -4.87
N HIS A 14 0.75 5.29 -5.47
CA HIS A 14 1.94 4.75 -4.82
C HIS A 14 1.62 3.71 -3.75
N GLU A 15 0.64 2.85 -4.02
CA GLU A 15 0.39 1.66 -3.23
C GLU A 15 0.79 0.43 -4.03
N TRP A 16 1.24 -0.61 -3.33
CA TRP A 16 1.55 -1.88 -3.98
C TRP A 16 0.55 -2.94 -3.55
N VAL A 17 0.36 -3.93 -4.42
CA VAL A 17 -0.53 -5.07 -4.17
C VAL A 17 0.22 -6.36 -4.46
N ARG A 18 0.24 -7.27 -3.48
CA ARG A 18 0.77 -8.61 -3.67
C ARG A 18 -0.40 -9.60 -3.60
N VAL A 19 -0.60 -10.36 -4.66
CA VAL A 19 -1.71 -11.32 -4.74
C VAL A 19 -1.29 -12.67 -4.17
N GLU A 20 -2.07 -13.17 -3.21
CA GLU A 20 -1.87 -14.47 -2.59
C GLU A 20 -3.19 -15.21 -2.64
N GLY A 21 -3.44 -15.96 -3.71
CA GLY A 21 -4.72 -16.60 -3.93
C GLY A 21 -5.83 -15.58 -4.18
N ASP A 22 -6.87 -15.60 -3.36
CA ASP A 22 -7.95 -14.61 -3.43
C ASP A 22 -7.74 -13.45 -2.46
N THR A 23 -6.58 -13.41 -1.79
CA THR A 23 -6.21 -12.37 -0.83
C THR A 23 -5.20 -11.43 -1.47
N ALA A 24 -5.31 -10.14 -1.16
CA ALA A 24 -4.35 -9.13 -1.57
C ALA A 24 -3.71 -8.51 -0.33
N VAL A 25 -2.37 -8.39 -0.36
CA VAL A 25 -1.62 -7.68 0.67
C VAL A 25 -1.30 -6.30 0.08
N ILE A 26 -1.58 -5.24 0.83
CA ILE A 26 -1.44 -3.87 0.34
C ILE A 26 -0.59 -3.04 1.30
N GLY A 27 0.26 -2.21 0.72
CA GLY A 27 1.06 -1.26 1.47
C GLY A 27 1.47 -0.11 0.56
N ILE A 28 2.33 0.78 1.05
CA ILE A 28 2.84 1.89 0.24
C ILE A 28 4.22 1.52 -0.31
N THR A 29 4.55 2.11 -1.46
CA THR A 29 5.81 1.81 -2.15
C THR A 29 7.00 2.49 -1.47
N ASP A 30 8.19 2.03 -1.84
CA ASP A 30 9.43 2.65 -1.38
C ASP A 30 9.48 4.12 -1.79
N HIS A 31 9.02 4.43 -3.02
CA HIS A 31 8.92 5.81 -3.49
C HIS A 31 8.03 6.64 -2.57
N ALA A 32 6.88 6.10 -2.15
CA ALA A 32 5.95 6.81 -1.29
C ALA A 32 6.56 7.09 0.08
N GLN A 33 7.25 6.12 0.68
CA GLN A 33 7.84 6.34 1.99
C GLN A 33 9.00 7.35 1.93
N GLU A 34 9.73 7.40 0.82
CA GLU A 34 10.78 8.41 0.63
C GLU A 34 10.18 9.81 0.58
N GLN A 35 9.04 9.96 -0.09
CA GLN A 35 8.36 11.24 -0.19
C GLN A 35 7.80 11.70 1.15
N LEU A 36 7.32 10.75 1.95
CA LEU A 36 6.76 11.06 3.27
C LEU A 36 7.82 11.40 4.30
N GLY A 37 8.98 10.75 4.24
CA GLY A 37 9.98 10.84 5.29
C GLY A 37 9.65 9.89 6.43
N ASP A 38 10.19 10.15 7.62
CA ASP A 38 10.03 9.23 8.76
C ASP A 38 8.58 9.11 9.21
N VAL A 39 8.06 7.90 9.16
CA VAL A 39 6.69 7.61 9.56
C VAL A 39 6.63 7.50 11.07
N VAL A 40 5.69 8.23 11.68
CA VAL A 40 5.54 8.28 13.15
C VAL A 40 4.22 7.69 13.62
N TYR A 41 3.24 7.53 12.72
CA TYR A 41 1.95 6.95 13.07
C TYR A 41 1.26 6.39 11.84
N VAL A 42 0.58 5.25 12.00
CA VAL A 42 -0.19 4.63 10.92
C VAL A 42 -1.59 4.35 11.45
N GLU A 43 -2.61 4.86 10.76
CA GLU A 43 -4.00 4.58 11.09
C GLU A 43 -4.51 3.48 10.16
N LEU A 44 -4.97 2.37 10.74
CA LEU A 44 -5.43 1.21 9.99
C LEU A 44 -6.93 0.99 10.20
N PRO A 45 -7.61 0.33 9.23
CA PRO A 45 -9.02 0.00 9.38
C PRO A 45 -9.22 -1.18 10.32
N LYS A 46 -10.46 -1.57 10.52
CA LYS A 46 -10.81 -2.73 11.34
C LYS A 46 -11.04 -3.94 10.45
N VAL A 47 -10.66 -5.11 10.93
CA VAL A 47 -10.97 -6.38 10.26
C VAL A 47 -12.50 -6.48 10.11
N GLY A 48 -12.93 -6.88 8.92
CA GLY A 48 -14.35 -7.00 8.60
C GLY A 48 -14.92 -5.81 7.83
N GLU A 49 -14.21 -4.67 7.81
CA GLU A 49 -14.65 -3.54 7.00
C GLU A 49 -14.45 -3.83 5.52
N SER A 50 -15.36 -3.33 4.69
CA SER A 50 -15.28 -3.47 3.23
C SER A 50 -15.07 -2.11 2.60
N PHE A 51 -14.27 -2.09 1.52
CA PHE A 51 -13.97 -0.86 0.79
C PHE A 51 -14.11 -1.08 -0.71
N PRO A 52 -14.73 -0.13 -1.42
CA PRO A 52 -14.67 -0.15 -2.88
C PRO A 52 -13.28 0.33 -3.32
N ALA A 53 -12.91 0.01 -4.56
CA ALA A 53 -11.63 0.46 -5.10
C ALA A 53 -11.54 1.98 -5.04
N HIS A 54 -10.34 2.47 -4.75
CA HIS A 54 -9.97 3.90 -4.70
C HIS A 54 -10.53 4.65 -3.50
N GLU A 55 -11.07 3.95 -2.49
CA GLU A 55 -11.49 4.59 -1.25
C GLU A 55 -10.36 4.53 -0.23
N SER A 56 -10.25 5.57 0.60
CA SER A 56 -9.25 5.61 1.67
C SER A 56 -9.56 4.56 2.73
N PHE A 57 -8.59 3.73 3.07
CA PHE A 57 -8.74 2.76 4.15
C PHE A 57 -7.99 3.16 5.41
N GLY A 58 -7.14 4.16 5.34
CA GLY A 58 -6.36 4.60 6.49
C GLY A 58 -5.45 5.74 6.11
N SER A 59 -4.49 6.03 6.97
CA SER A 59 -3.55 7.11 6.73
C SER A 59 -2.18 6.81 7.33
N VAL A 60 -1.18 7.50 6.82
CA VAL A 60 0.19 7.44 7.32
C VAL A 60 0.63 8.85 7.69
N GLU A 61 1.05 9.02 8.92
CA GLU A 61 1.55 10.31 9.39
C GLU A 61 3.06 10.25 9.51
N SER A 62 3.72 11.22 8.90
CA SER A 62 5.17 11.37 8.99
C SER A 62 5.51 12.64 9.77
N VAL A 63 6.80 12.88 10.00
CA VAL A 63 7.25 14.08 10.71
C VAL A 63 6.89 15.37 9.96
N LYS A 64 6.56 15.30 8.68
CA LYS A 64 6.28 16.48 7.87
C LYS A 64 4.90 16.52 7.24
N ALA A 65 4.14 15.43 7.22
CA ALA A 65 2.86 15.38 6.51
C ALA A 65 1.97 14.24 6.98
N VAL A 66 0.68 14.33 6.62
CA VAL A 66 -0.28 13.22 6.79
C VAL A 66 -0.81 12.89 5.40
N SER A 67 -0.80 11.61 5.05
CA SER A 67 -1.26 11.16 3.74
C SER A 67 -2.30 10.07 3.89
N GLU A 68 -3.44 10.21 3.21
CA GLU A 68 -4.44 9.15 3.15
C GLU A 68 -3.96 8.08 2.20
N ILE A 69 -4.25 6.82 2.54
CA ILE A 69 -3.88 5.68 1.71
C ILE A 69 -5.15 5.07 1.15
N PHE A 70 -5.19 4.94 -0.17
CA PHE A 70 -6.36 4.44 -0.89
C PHE A 70 -6.14 3.00 -1.30
N THR A 71 -7.21 2.20 -1.24
CA THR A 71 -7.09 0.82 -1.74
C THR A 71 -7.24 0.82 -3.25
N PRO A 72 -6.30 0.21 -3.98
CA PRO A 72 -6.41 0.16 -5.44
C PRO A 72 -7.42 -0.87 -5.94
N ILE A 73 -7.91 -1.74 -5.06
CA ILE A 73 -8.87 -2.79 -5.40
C ILE A 73 -9.96 -2.84 -4.35
N SER A 74 -11.10 -3.45 -4.70
CA SER A 74 -12.21 -3.60 -3.76
C SER A 74 -12.12 -4.92 -2.99
N GLY A 75 -12.56 -4.91 -1.74
CA GLY A 75 -12.53 -6.11 -0.92
C GLY A 75 -12.88 -5.85 0.53
N ALA A 76 -12.81 -6.93 1.32
CA ALA A 76 -13.07 -6.88 2.75
C ALA A 76 -11.77 -7.14 3.51
N ILE A 77 -11.53 -6.35 4.54
CA ILE A 77 -10.31 -6.45 5.34
C ILE A 77 -10.32 -7.77 6.13
N THR A 78 -9.31 -8.60 5.92
CA THR A 78 -9.15 -9.87 6.64
C THR A 78 -8.10 -9.78 7.72
N GLU A 79 -7.12 -8.89 7.56
CA GLU A 79 -6.04 -8.73 8.51
C GLU A 79 -5.43 -7.33 8.39
N VAL A 80 -4.98 -6.78 9.52
CA VAL A 80 -4.24 -5.52 9.53
C VAL A 80 -2.92 -5.76 10.25
N ASN A 81 -1.89 -5.01 9.88
CA ASN A 81 -0.56 -5.17 10.47
C ASN A 81 -0.46 -4.34 11.75
N GLU A 82 -0.91 -4.93 12.86
CA GLU A 82 -0.94 -4.24 14.15
C GLU A 82 0.44 -3.85 14.65
N SER A 83 1.50 -4.51 14.17
CA SER A 83 2.85 -4.15 14.60
C SER A 83 3.23 -2.72 14.19
N LEU A 84 2.55 -2.16 13.18
CA LEU A 84 2.80 -0.77 12.78
C LEU A 84 2.31 0.24 13.82
N ASN A 85 1.41 -0.16 14.72
CA ASN A 85 0.96 0.72 15.81
C ASN A 85 2.10 0.99 16.79
N ASP A 86 2.96 0.01 17.03
CA ASP A 86 4.10 0.13 17.93
C ASP A 86 5.38 0.51 17.20
N GLU A 87 5.50 0.10 15.93
CA GLU A 87 6.72 0.27 15.15
C GLU A 87 6.40 0.82 13.75
N PRO A 88 5.87 2.05 13.68
CA PRO A 88 5.48 2.63 12.37
C PRO A 88 6.69 2.81 11.43
N GLU A 89 7.89 2.89 11.95
CA GLU A 89 9.11 3.01 11.15
C GLU A 89 9.37 1.81 10.26
N LYS A 90 8.67 0.69 10.45
CA LYS A 90 8.78 -0.46 9.54
C LYS A 90 8.33 -0.10 8.12
N VAL A 91 7.42 0.87 7.99
CA VAL A 91 6.99 1.36 6.68
C VAL A 91 8.18 1.95 5.91
N ASN A 92 9.08 2.63 6.62
CA ASN A 92 10.28 3.20 6.00
C ASN A 92 11.35 2.13 5.74
N LYS A 93 11.54 1.23 6.69
CA LYS A 93 12.63 0.26 6.63
C LYS A 93 12.38 -0.89 5.67
N ASP A 94 11.12 -1.35 5.60
CA ASP A 94 10.77 -2.54 4.82
C ASP A 94 9.36 -2.42 4.25
N PRO A 95 9.13 -1.45 3.35
CA PRO A 95 7.78 -1.16 2.86
C PRO A 95 7.11 -2.33 2.14
N TYR A 96 7.88 -3.24 1.55
CA TYR A 96 7.33 -4.40 0.84
C TYR A 96 7.28 -5.67 1.68
N GLY A 97 7.86 -5.66 2.87
CA GLY A 97 7.87 -6.79 3.78
C GLY A 97 7.12 -6.50 5.05
N GLU A 98 7.85 -6.25 6.14
CA GLU A 98 7.23 -6.03 7.45
C GLU A 98 6.37 -4.78 7.52
N GLY A 99 6.53 -3.86 6.58
CA GLY A 99 5.74 -2.64 6.51
C GLY A 99 4.40 -2.77 5.79
N TRP A 100 3.96 -3.99 5.45
CA TRP A 100 2.64 -4.17 4.84
C TRP A 100 1.56 -3.62 5.76
N MET A 101 0.47 -3.12 5.18
CA MET A 101 -0.57 -2.45 5.96
C MET A 101 -1.81 -3.28 6.18
N ILE A 102 -2.40 -3.82 5.12
CA ILE A 102 -3.65 -4.58 5.21
C ILE A 102 -3.60 -5.80 4.32
N LYS A 103 -4.44 -6.78 4.67
CA LYS A 103 -4.78 -7.88 3.78
C LYS A 103 -6.28 -7.84 3.58
N MET A 104 -6.72 -8.05 2.34
CA MET A 104 -8.15 -8.08 2.05
C MET A 104 -8.49 -9.23 1.11
N LYS A 105 -9.70 -9.74 1.28
CA LYS A 105 -10.24 -10.70 0.33
C LYS A 105 -10.80 -9.91 -0.84
N MET A 106 -10.31 -10.19 -2.05
CA MET A 106 -10.69 -9.44 -3.24
C MET A 106 -12.13 -9.76 -3.65
N ASN A 107 -12.90 -8.69 -3.94
CA ASN A 107 -14.25 -8.85 -4.49
C ASN A 107 -14.22 -9.15 -5.97
N ALA A 108 -13.28 -8.53 -6.67
CA ALA A 108 -13.14 -8.66 -8.12
C ALA A 108 -11.67 -8.80 -8.47
N PRO A 109 -11.12 -10.04 -8.45
CA PRO A 109 -9.69 -10.24 -8.70
C PRO A 109 -9.17 -9.64 -10.00
N GLY A 110 -10.04 -9.47 -11.00
CA GLY A 110 -9.66 -8.83 -12.26
C GLY A 110 -9.26 -7.37 -12.13
N GLU A 111 -9.60 -6.71 -11.02
CA GLU A 111 -9.18 -5.33 -10.79
C GLU A 111 -7.66 -5.19 -10.73
N VAL A 112 -6.96 -6.26 -10.34
CA VAL A 112 -5.50 -6.27 -10.28
C VAL A 112 -4.90 -6.06 -11.68
N ASP A 113 -5.59 -6.56 -12.71
CA ASP A 113 -5.10 -6.46 -14.10
C ASP A 113 -5.08 -5.02 -14.61
N SER A 114 -5.83 -4.12 -13.99
CA SER A 114 -5.85 -2.71 -14.37
C SER A 114 -4.76 -1.90 -13.66
N LEU A 115 -4.04 -2.51 -12.74
CA LEU A 115 -2.95 -1.84 -12.03
C LEU A 115 -1.69 -1.85 -12.87
N LEU A 116 -0.71 -1.04 -12.45
CA LEU A 116 0.56 -0.94 -13.15
C LEU A 116 1.46 -2.13 -12.82
N THR A 117 2.23 -2.57 -13.82
CA THR A 117 3.34 -3.50 -13.57
C THR A 117 4.50 -2.72 -12.99
N ALA A 118 5.54 -3.42 -12.53
CA ALA A 118 6.73 -2.75 -12.00
C ALA A 118 7.36 -1.82 -13.04
N ALA A 119 7.48 -2.26 -14.29
CA ALA A 119 8.07 -1.45 -15.35
C ALA A 119 7.21 -0.21 -15.63
N GLU A 120 5.89 -0.36 -15.67
CA GLU A 120 4.98 0.76 -15.88
C GLU A 120 5.03 1.75 -14.72
N TYR A 121 5.11 1.23 -13.50
CA TYR A 121 5.21 2.09 -12.32
C TYR A 121 6.53 2.86 -12.29
N GLU A 122 7.64 2.22 -12.66
CA GLU A 122 8.93 2.90 -12.75
C GLU A 122 8.88 4.06 -13.74
N ASP A 123 8.27 3.83 -14.92
CA ASP A 123 8.11 4.89 -15.92
C ASP A 123 7.24 6.01 -15.38
N PHE A 124 6.20 5.67 -14.65
CA PHE A 124 5.30 6.66 -14.05
C PHE A 124 6.04 7.53 -13.01
N THR A 125 6.85 6.91 -12.14
CA THR A 125 7.58 7.67 -11.11
C THR A 125 8.68 8.54 -11.73
N LYS A 126 9.30 8.10 -12.81
CA LYS A 126 10.29 8.91 -13.51
C LYS A 126 9.65 10.17 -14.10
N ALA A 127 8.42 10.05 -14.59
CA ALA A 127 7.71 11.20 -15.15
C ALA A 127 7.34 12.22 -14.08
N GLU A 128 7.22 11.79 -12.82
CA GLU A 128 6.92 12.68 -11.69
C GLU A 128 8.15 13.43 -11.20
N GLU A 129 9.31 12.88 -11.46
CA GLU A 129 10.56 13.51 -11.07
C GLU A 129 10.88 14.67 -12.02
#